data_16e68405e34a86c435922d47064d45c9
#
_entry.id   16e68405e34a86c435922d47064d45c9
#
_cell.length_a   1.000
_cell.length_b   1.000
_cell.length_c   1.000
_cell.angle_alpha   90.00
_cell.angle_beta   90.00
_cell.angle_gamma   90.00
#
_symmetry.space_group_name_H-M   'P 1'
#
loop_
_entity.id
_entity.type
_entity.pdbx_description
1 polymer ?
#
loop_
_entity_poly.entity_id
_entity_poly.type
_entity_poly.pdbx_seq_one_letter_code
_entity_poly.pdbx_strand_id
1 'polypeptide(L)' 'MNTQLKPGKFVRLKGQPNDLPDFVLERYLGTFCWIRQQAWGQCVQWKVSVARIEGAQVI' A
#
# COMPACT_ATOMS: atom_id res chain seq x y z
N MET A 1 -14.67 -11.75 1.50
CA MET A 1 -14.40 -11.05 0.23
C MET A 1 -12.93 -10.75 0.13
N ASN A 2 -12.31 -11.08 -0.99
CA ASN A 2 -10.87 -10.90 -1.16
C ASN A 2 -10.56 -9.48 -1.57
N THR A 3 -9.60 -8.86 -0.88
CA THR A 3 -9.08 -7.57 -1.28
C THR A 3 -7.96 -7.81 -2.28
N GLN A 4 -8.16 -7.37 -3.50
CA GLN A 4 -7.13 -7.47 -4.52
C GLN A 4 -6.33 -6.19 -4.57
N LEU A 5 -5.01 -6.33 -4.62
CA LEU A 5 -4.13 -5.20 -4.76
C LEU A 5 -4.02 -4.81 -6.23
N LYS A 6 -4.38 -3.57 -6.53
CA LYS A 6 -4.30 -3.04 -7.89
C LYS A 6 -3.60 -1.70 -7.86
N PRO A 7 -2.75 -1.40 -8.85
CA PRO A 7 -2.15 -0.09 -8.96
C PRO A 7 -3.21 1.01 -8.99
N GLY A 8 -2.95 2.08 -8.28
CA GLY A 8 -3.87 3.21 -8.15
C GLY A 8 -4.85 3.09 -7.00
N LYS A 9 -4.91 1.94 -6.33
CA LYS A 9 -5.81 1.75 -5.20
C LYS A 9 -5.22 2.34 -3.94
N PHE A 10 -6.08 2.88 -3.07
CA PHE A 10 -5.66 3.34 -1.75
C PHE A 10 -5.47 2.16 -0.81
N VAL A 11 -4.39 2.20 -0.05
CA VAL A 11 -4.05 1.13 0.90
C VAL A 11 -3.59 1.75 2.21
N ARG A 12 -3.69 0.98 3.28
CA ARG A 12 -3.19 1.36 4.60
C ARG A 12 -2.22 0.28 5.09
N LEU A 13 -1.21 0.72 5.82
CA LEU A 13 -0.30 -0.21 6.48
C LEU A 13 -0.88 -0.63 7.83
N LYS A 14 -0.61 -1.86 8.23
CA LYS A 14 -1.03 -2.35 9.55
C LYS A 14 -0.40 -1.49 10.63
N GLY A 15 -1.21 -1.06 11.58
CA GLY A 15 -0.74 -0.21 12.67
C GLY A 15 -0.57 1.26 12.30
N GLN A 16 -0.99 1.65 11.11
CA GLN A 16 -0.89 3.05 10.67
C GLN A 16 -1.80 3.93 11.53
N PRO A 17 -1.30 5.09 12.00
CA PRO A 17 -2.16 6.03 12.74
C PRO A 17 -3.33 6.52 11.89
N ASN A 18 -4.47 6.75 12.55
CA ASN A 18 -5.69 7.16 11.85
C ASN A 18 -5.59 8.54 11.20
N ASP A 19 -4.73 9.40 11.74
CA ASP A 19 -4.55 10.74 11.21
C ASP A 19 -3.60 10.79 10.01
N LEU A 20 -2.98 9.68 9.68
CA LEU A 20 -2.10 9.59 8.53
C LEU A 20 -2.92 9.21 7.29
N PRO A 21 -2.81 9.99 6.20
CA PRO A 21 -3.56 9.66 4.97
C PRO A 21 -3.18 8.30 4.41
N ASP A 22 -4.10 7.72 3.65
CA ASP A 22 -3.84 6.44 3.00
C ASP A 22 -2.75 6.57 1.95
N PHE A 23 -2.05 5.47 1.74
CA PHE A 23 -1.06 5.38 0.69
C PHE A 23 -1.71 4.97 -0.63
N VAL A 24 -1.05 5.27 -1.72
CA VAL A 24 -1.46 4.82 -3.05
C VAL A 24 -0.54 3.69 -3.46
N LEU A 25 -1.13 2.58 -3.89
CA LEU A 25 -0.37 1.46 -4.42
C LEU A 25 0.10 1.80 -5.83
N GLU A 26 1.41 1.86 -6.02
CA GLU A 26 1.98 2.18 -7.33
C GLU A 26 2.25 0.93 -8.13
N ARG A 27 2.77 -0.10 -7.48
CA ARG A 27 3.17 -1.31 -8.18
C ARG A 27 3.10 -2.48 -7.22
N TYR A 28 2.78 -3.63 -7.77
CA TYR A 28 2.66 -4.88 -7.01
C TYR A 28 3.41 -5.96 -7.77
N LEU A 29 4.30 -6.66 -7.08
CA LEU A 29 5.07 -7.72 -7.69
C LEU A 29 5.36 -8.81 -6.66
N GLY A 30 4.69 -9.94 -6.81
CA GLY A 30 4.87 -11.07 -5.90
C GLY A 30 4.48 -10.73 -4.47
N THR A 31 5.43 -10.83 -3.54
CA THR A 31 5.17 -10.57 -2.12
C THR A 31 5.49 -9.13 -1.72
N PHE A 32 5.92 -8.31 -2.66
CA PHE A 32 6.27 -6.92 -2.39
C PHE A 32 5.41 -5.97 -3.21
N CYS A 33 5.25 -4.78 -2.70
CA CYS A 33 4.58 -3.71 -3.42
C CYS A 33 5.28 -2.39 -3.14
N TRP A 34 5.01 -1.42 -4.01
CA TRP A 34 5.55 -0.06 -3.89
C TRP A 34 4.38 0.87 -3.65
N ILE A 35 4.46 1.65 -2.58
CA ILE A 35 3.42 2.57 -2.17
C ILE A 35 4.00 3.98 -2.06
N ARG A 36 3.13 4.99 -2.20
CA ARG A 36 3.52 6.38 -2.01
C ARG A 36 2.44 7.14 -1.27
N GLN A 37 2.85 8.20 -0.58
CA GLN A 37 1.93 9.17 0.00
C GLN A 37 1.62 10.24 -1.02
N GLN A 38 0.36 10.56 -1.19
CA GLN A 38 -0.03 11.61 -2.13
C GLN A 38 0.57 12.96 -1.78
N ALA A 39 0.68 13.25 -0.48
CA ALA A 39 1.14 14.54 -0.01
C ALA A 39 2.64 14.76 -0.23
N TRP A 40 3.41 13.69 -0.49
CA TRP A 40 4.87 13.78 -0.52
C TRP A 40 5.44 13.73 -1.92
N GLY A 41 4.58 13.79 -2.94
CA GLY A 41 5.03 13.81 -4.32
C GLY A 41 5.24 12.41 -4.89
N GLN A 42 5.39 12.37 -6.20
CA GLN A 42 5.41 11.11 -6.94
C GLN A 42 6.74 10.37 -6.85
N CYS A 43 7.80 11.08 -6.44
CA CYS A 43 9.13 10.47 -6.45
C CYS A 43 9.44 9.71 -5.17
N VAL A 44 8.59 9.81 -4.15
CA VAL A 44 8.83 9.15 -2.87
C VAL A 44 7.99 7.89 -2.81
N GLN A 45 8.64 6.76 -2.95
CA GLN A 45 8.00 5.46 -2.90
C GLN A 45 8.68 4.59 -1.86
N TRP A 46 7.89 3.71 -1.24
CA TRP A 46 8.42 2.71 -0.31
C TRP A 46 8.11 1.33 -0.86
N LYS A 47 9.09 0.46 -0.77
CA LYS A 47 8.91 -0.97 -1.02
C LYS A 47 8.55 -1.63 0.30
N VAL A 48 7.37 -2.25 0.34
CA VAL A 48 6.89 -2.93 1.55
C VAL A 48 6.41 -4.32 1.21
N SER A 49 6.41 -5.20 2.19
CA SER A 49 5.82 -6.52 2.03
C SER A 49 4.30 -6.39 1.96
N VAL A 50 3.68 -7.17 1.07
CA VAL A 50 2.22 -7.23 0.96
C VAL A 50 1.59 -7.58 2.30
N ALA A 51 2.26 -8.38 3.12
CA ALA A 51 1.75 -8.75 4.44
C ALA A 51 1.55 -7.55 5.37
N ARG A 52 2.19 -6.42 5.09
CA ARG A 52 2.04 -5.21 5.88
C ARG A 52 0.86 -4.35 5.47
N ILE A 53 0.22 -4.68 4.36
CA ILE A 53 -0.95 -3.95 3.89
C ILE A 53 -2.17 -4.44 4.66
N GLU A 54 -2.90 -3.51 5.28
CA GLU A 54 -4.11 -3.86 6.02
C GLU A 54 -5.18 -4.37 5.08
N GLY A 55 -5.75 -5.53 5.42
CA GLY A 55 -6.82 -6.12 4.63
C GLY A 55 -6.37 -6.85 3.37
N ALA A 56 -5.09 -6.82 3.05
CA ALA A 56 -4.59 -7.57 1.90
C ALA A 56 -4.48 -9.05 2.24
N GLN A 57 -4.82 -9.89 1.26
CA GLN A 57 -4.65 -11.31 1.41
C GLN A 57 -3.37 -11.75 0.70
N VAL A 58 -2.53 -12.46 1.44
CA VAL A 58 -1.31 -13.05 0.91
C VAL A 58 -1.63 -14.51 0.63
N ILE A 59 -1.53 -14.87 -0.62
CA ILE A 59 -1.79 -16.25 -1.04
C ILE A 59 -0.48 -17.02 -1.05
#